data_e541fca8fafba4df92c4c1567db69f7b
#
_entry.id   e541fca8fafba4df92c4c1567db69f7b
#
_cell.length_a   1.000
_cell.length_b   1.000
_cell.length_c   1.000
_cell.angle_alpha   90.00
_cell.angle_beta   90.00
_cell.angle_gamma   90.00
#
_symmetry.space_group_name_H-M   'P 1'
#
loop_
_entity.id
_entity.type
_entity.pdbx_description
1 polymer ?
#
loop_
_entity_poly.entity_id
_entity_poly.type
_entity_poly.pdbx_seq_one_letter_code
_entity_poly.pdbx_strand_id
1 'polypeptide(L)'
;MSKIFELKELGLKVRLGKFARQADGSVWIEHGKNVVFTSAVASREERDFMGFFPLTVEYREKTSAAGKIPGGYIKREGRLGDVEVLTSRLIDRPIRPLFPEYYFNEVQIISSVYSYDGSFPPGILALISSSLAMTISRIPFLGPIGAVQVGRLNGEWKFNLSREEMAESDVDLIVAGTAAGICMVEGSCNSISEAELADVLFLAHEM
;
A
#
# COMPACT_ATOMS: atom_id res chain seq x y z
N MET A 1 8.62 19.43 13.51
CA MET A 1 7.22 19.61 13.95
C MET A 1 6.38 18.55 13.26
N SER A 2 5.44 17.91 13.96
CA SER A 2 4.50 17.00 13.32
C SER A 2 3.42 17.78 12.58
N LYS A 3 3.05 17.32 11.37
CA LYS A 3 1.98 17.91 10.57
C LYS A 3 0.85 16.89 10.45
N ILE A 4 -0.39 17.36 10.45
CA ILE A 4 -1.60 16.55 10.26
C ILE A 4 -2.35 17.10 9.06
N PHE A 5 -2.74 16.21 8.16
CA PHE A 5 -3.57 16.50 7.00
C PHE A 5 -4.82 15.62 7.04
N GLU A 6 -5.97 16.20 6.78
CA GLU A 6 -7.25 15.50 6.70
C GLU A 6 -7.82 15.66 5.31
N LEU A 7 -7.92 14.54 4.60
CA LEU A 7 -8.54 14.43 3.29
C LEU A 7 -9.97 13.92 3.49
N LYS A 8 -10.88 14.82 3.82
CA LYS A 8 -12.25 14.49 4.24
C LYS A 8 -13.04 13.71 3.20
N GLU A 9 -12.86 14.03 1.92
CA GLU A 9 -13.52 13.34 0.80
C GLU A 9 -13.14 11.87 0.71
N LEU A 10 -11.91 11.53 1.09
CA LEU A 10 -11.40 10.17 1.10
C LEU A 10 -11.46 9.50 2.49
N GLY A 11 -11.93 10.19 3.52
CA GLY A 11 -11.92 9.71 4.89
C GLY A 11 -10.51 9.45 5.45
N LEU A 12 -9.46 10.03 4.84
CA LEU A 12 -8.07 9.79 5.21
C LEU A 12 -7.53 10.88 6.13
N LYS A 13 -6.79 10.45 7.15
CA LYS A 13 -6.01 11.33 8.02
C LYS A 13 -4.56 10.91 8.01
N VAL A 14 -3.69 11.83 7.65
CA VAL A 14 -2.24 11.60 7.50
C VAL A 14 -1.46 12.41 8.51
N ARG A 15 -0.55 11.76 9.24
CA ARG A 15 0.35 12.43 10.20
C ARG A 15 1.80 12.21 9.76
N LEU A 16 2.54 13.30 9.63
CA LEU A 16 3.93 13.33 9.22
C LEU A 16 4.84 13.81 10.36
N GLY A 17 6.07 13.28 10.41
CA GLY A 17 7.13 13.74 11.30
C GLY A 17 6.93 13.46 12.79
N LYS A 18 5.98 12.60 13.17
CA LYS A 18 5.74 12.21 14.56
C LYS A 18 6.58 10.99 14.97
N PHE A 19 6.64 9.99 14.10
CA PHE A 19 7.29 8.70 14.35
C PHE A 19 8.47 8.51 13.38
N ALA A 20 9.38 7.60 13.71
CA ALA A 20 10.57 7.25 12.92
C ALA A 20 11.32 8.47 12.37
N ARG A 21 11.69 9.40 13.24
CA ARG A 21 12.34 10.67 12.86
C ARG A 21 13.72 10.51 12.21
N GLN A 22 14.31 9.33 12.30
CA GLN A 22 15.60 8.98 11.65
C GLN A 22 15.41 8.42 10.25
N ALA A 23 14.19 8.03 9.87
CA ALA A 23 13.89 7.59 8.51
C ALA A 23 13.90 8.79 7.55
N ASP A 24 14.17 8.53 6.27
CA ASP A 24 14.13 9.54 5.22
C ASP A 24 12.71 10.04 4.95
N GLY A 25 11.71 9.15 5.07
CA GLY A 25 10.30 9.47 5.06
C GLY A 25 9.52 8.60 6.02
N SER A 26 8.50 9.14 6.67
CA SER A 26 7.60 8.35 7.51
C SER A 26 6.19 8.92 7.53
N VAL A 27 5.22 8.04 7.44
CA VAL A 27 3.80 8.36 7.33
C VAL A 27 3.01 7.48 8.28
N TRP A 28 2.14 8.11 9.06
CA TRP A 28 1.08 7.46 9.82
C TRP A 28 -0.24 7.83 9.15
N ILE A 29 -0.93 6.85 8.58
CA ILE A 29 -2.21 7.04 7.87
C ILE A 29 -3.33 6.33 8.62
N GLU A 30 -4.46 7.01 8.70
CA GLU A 30 -5.67 6.53 9.35
C GLU A 30 -6.84 6.61 8.36
N HIS A 31 -7.67 5.56 8.32
CA HIS A 31 -8.99 5.56 7.68
C HIS A 31 -9.99 4.93 8.66
N GLY A 32 -10.87 5.76 9.22
CA GLY A 32 -11.73 5.31 10.32
C GLY A 32 -10.90 4.81 11.51
N LYS A 33 -11.04 3.52 11.84
CA LYS A 33 -10.27 2.84 12.89
C LYS A 33 -9.07 2.06 12.35
N ASN A 34 -8.89 2.02 11.03
CA ASN A 34 -7.74 1.37 10.42
C ASN A 34 -6.52 2.29 10.44
N VAL A 35 -5.39 1.78 10.85
CA VAL A 35 -4.16 2.53 11.02
C VAL A 35 -2.99 1.77 10.44
N VAL A 36 -2.27 2.40 9.53
CA VAL A 36 -1.02 1.90 8.97
C VAL A 36 0.09 2.91 9.21
N PHE A 37 1.25 2.42 9.58
CA PHE A 37 2.47 3.21 9.69
C PHE A 37 3.50 2.71 8.69
N THR A 38 4.08 3.63 7.93
CA THR A 38 5.13 3.32 6.96
C THR A 38 6.35 4.18 7.19
N SER A 39 7.51 3.59 7.06
CA SER A 39 8.81 4.26 7.05
C SER A 39 9.60 3.87 5.80
N ALA A 40 10.31 4.82 5.20
CA ALA A 40 11.19 4.63 4.08
C ALA A 40 12.59 5.14 4.41
N VAL A 41 13.60 4.35 4.07
CA VAL A 41 15.02 4.66 4.31
C VAL A 41 15.82 4.28 3.07
N ALA A 42 16.78 5.11 2.70
CA ALA A 42 17.77 4.77 1.68
C ALA A 42 19.19 4.78 2.25
N SER A 43 20.04 3.89 1.75
CA SER A 43 21.47 3.95 2.02
C SER A 43 22.05 5.28 1.54
N ARG A 44 23.01 5.82 2.32
CA ARG A 44 23.75 7.03 1.94
C ARG A 44 24.97 6.72 1.07
N GLU A 45 25.38 5.46 1.07
CA GLU A 45 26.50 5.00 0.26
C GLU A 45 26.03 4.83 -1.18
N GLU A 46 26.68 5.50 -2.09
CA GLU A 46 26.49 5.27 -3.52
C GLU A 46 26.98 3.88 -3.86
N ARG A 47 26.19 3.15 -4.66
CA ARG A 47 26.54 1.81 -5.13
C ARG A 47 26.58 1.80 -6.65
N ASP A 48 27.54 1.06 -7.16
CA ASP A 48 27.58 0.73 -8.57
C ASP A 48 26.43 -0.19 -8.96
N PHE A 49 26.07 -0.17 -10.23
CA PHE A 49 25.02 -1.04 -10.75
C PHE A 49 25.38 -2.52 -10.56
N MET A 50 24.58 -3.24 -9.80
CA MET A 50 24.77 -4.67 -9.49
C MET A 50 23.88 -5.59 -10.33
N GLY A 51 23.30 -5.10 -11.42
CA GLY A 51 22.38 -5.87 -12.26
C GLY A 51 20.90 -5.78 -11.84
N PHE A 52 20.60 -5.18 -10.70
CA PHE A 52 19.22 -4.95 -10.22
C PHE A 52 19.16 -3.77 -9.26
N PHE A 53 17.96 -3.20 -9.12
CA PHE A 53 17.69 -2.15 -8.13
C PHE A 53 17.37 -2.78 -6.76
N PRO A 54 18.16 -2.52 -5.70
CA PRO A 54 17.98 -3.15 -4.39
C PRO A 54 16.89 -2.46 -3.56
N LEU A 55 15.63 -2.65 -3.96
CA LEU A 55 14.44 -2.24 -3.21
C LEU A 55 13.93 -3.41 -2.37
N THR A 56 13.78 -3.20 -1.07
CA THR A 56 13.15 -4.14 -0.14
C THR A 56 11.87 -3.52 0.40
N VAL A 57 10.76 -4.22 0.25
CA VAL A 57 9.46 -3.83 0.79
C VAL A 57 8.98 -4.90 1.76
N GLU A 58 8.69 -4.49 2.99
CA GLU A 58 8.07 -5.34 4.01
C GLU A 58 6.71 -4.77 4.41
N TYR A 59 5.70 -5.63 4.39
CA TYR A 59 4.38 -5.36 4.95
C TYR A 59 4.11 -6.32 6.09
N ARG A 60 3.61 -5.81 7.20
CA ARG A 60 3.37 -6.57 8.43
C ARG A 60 1.96 -6.33 8.99
N GLU A 61 1.23 -7.41 9.19
CA GLU A 61 -0.04 -7.42 9.93
C GLU A 61 0.19 -7.95 11.34
N LYS A 62 0.25 -7.05 12.31
CA LYS A 62 0.41 -7.47 13.70
C LYS A 62 -0.91 -8.02 14.24
N THR A 63 -0.87 -9.18 14.87
CA THR A 63 -2.03 -9.80 15.51
C THR A 63 -2.70 -8.86 16.52
N SER A 64 -1.91 -8.02 17.18
CA SER A 64 -2.37 -6.98 18.10
C SER A 64 -3.21 -5.89 17.42
N ALA A 65 -3.06 -5.67 16.11
CA ALA A 65 -3.88 -4.70 15.37
C ALA A 65 -5.37 -5.10 15.34
N ALA A 66 -5.65 -6.41 15.41
CA ALA A 66 -6.99 -6.97 15.55
C ALA A 66 -7.38 -7.27 17.01
N GLY A 67 -6.65 -6.74 18.00
CA GLY A 67 -6.89 -6.97 19.41
C GLY A 67 -6.61 -8.41 19.90
N LYS A 68 -5.80 -9.16 19.14
CA LYS A 68 -5.51 -10.57 19.43
C LYS A 68 -4.04 -10.75 19.88
N ILE A 69 -3.80 -11.86 20.58
CA ILE A 69 -2.44 -12.31 20.93
C ILE A 69 -2.01 -13.34 19.88
N PRO A 70 -0.74 -13.31 19.41
CA PRO A 70 -0.24 -14.33 18.49
C PRO A 70 -0.48 -15.76 19.02
N GLY A 71 -0.90 -16.63 18.10
CA GLY A 71 -1.12 -18.04 18.42
C GLY A 71 0.16 -18.82 18.70
N GLY A 72 0.02 -20.12 18.90
CA GLY A 72 1.14 -21.02 19.13
C GLY A 72 1.75 -20.93 20.53
N TYR A 73 2.77 -21.75 20.78
CA TYR A 73 3.41 -21.90 22.09
C TYR A 73 4.21 -20.65 22.49
N ILE A 74 4.94 -20.06 21.54
CA ILE A 74 5.87 -18.95 21.80
C ILE A 74 5.14 -17.61 22.01
N LYS A 75 3.87 -17.47 21.60
CA LYS A 75 3.08 -16.23 21.69
C LYS A 75 3.77 -15.01 21.07
N ARG A 76 4.45 -15.20 19.95
CA ARG A 76 5.13 -14.16 19.16
C ARG A 76 4.69 -14.19 17.71
N GLU A 77 4.83 -13.04 17.02
CA GLU A 77 4.72 -12.99 15.57
C GLU A 77 5.78 -13.91 14.95
N GLY A 78 5.35 -14.78 14.04
CA GLY A 78 6.19 -15.73 13.35
C GLY A 78 6.86 -15.17 12.10
N ARG A 79 7.10 -16.06 11.12
CA ARG A 79 7.49 -15.66 9.76
C ARG A 79 6.33 -14.95 9.09
N LEU A 80 6.63 -14.16 8.05
CA LEU A 80 5.63 -13.54 7.21
C LEU A 80 4.68 -14.60 6.65
N GLY A 81 3.39 -14.35 6.77
CA GLY A 81 2.36 -15.14 6.10
C GLY A 81 2.27 -14.80 4.60
N ASP A 82 1.59 -15.67 3.84
CA ASP A 82 1.44 -15.49 2.39
C ASP A 82 0.77 -14.15 2.03
N VAL A 83 -0.22 -13.71 2.80
CA VAL A 83 -0.88 -12.41 2.63
C VAL A 83 0.10 -11.27 2.80
N GLU A 84 0.97 -11.31 3.81
CA GLU A 84 1.96 -10.27 4.06
C GLU A 84 3.01 -10.21 2.93
N VAL A 85 3.44 -11.38 2.43
CA VAL A 85 4.39 -11.48 1.31
C VAL A 85 3.76 -10.96 0.02
N LEU A 86 2.52 -11.35 -0.29
CA LEU A 86 1.81 -10.90 -1.48
C LEU A 86 1.54 -9.38 -1.44
N THR A 87 1.13 -8.86 -0.27
CA THR A 87 0.94 -7.41 -0.10
C THR A 87 2.26 -6.64 -0.20
N SER A 88 3.38 -7.19 0.29
CA SER A 88 4.70 -6.59 0.08
C SER A 88 5.02 -6.47 -1.41
N ARG A 89 4.72 -7.51 -2.21
CA ARG A 89 4.89 -7.50 -3.66
C ARG A 89 3.93 -6.53 -4.36
N LEU A 90 2.69 -6.43 -3.85
CA LEU A 90 1.69 -5.49 -4.33
C LEU A 90 2.17 -4.04 -4.19
N ILE A 91 2.88 -3.72 -3.12
CA ILE A 91 3.48 -2.40 -2.87
C ILE A 91 4.74 -2.20 -3.74
N ASP A 92 5.61 -3.22 -3.84
CA ASP A 92 6.87 -3.14 -4.58
C ASP A 92 6.66 -2.87 -6.09
N ARG A 93 5.73 -3.59 -6.71
CA ARG A 93 5.52 -3.58 -8.17
C ARG A 93 5.23 -2.19 -8.75
N PRO A 94 4.32 -1.38 -8.23
CA PRO A 94 4.04 -0.06 -8.78
C PRO A 94 5.09 0.99 -8.36
N ILE A 95 5.79 0.80 -7.25
CA ILE A 95 6.81 1.74 -6.74
C ILE A 95 8.14 1.58 -7.50
N ARG A 96 8.58 0.36 -7.76
CA ARG A 96 9.88 0.03 -8.36
C ARG A 96 10.17 0.75 -9.69
N PRO A 97 9.26 0.79 -10.67
CA PRO A 97 9.52 1.44 -11.96
C PRO A 97 9.59 2.98 -11.89
N LEU A 98 9.22 3.57 -10.76
CA LEU A 98 9.25 5.02 -10.56
C LEU A 98 10.54 5.54 -9.92
N PHE A 99 11.57 4.72 -9.86
CA PHE A 99 12.93 5.19 -9.56
C PHE A 99 13.68 5.53 -10.85
N PRO A 100 14.52 6.57 -10.81
CA PRO A 100 15.39 6.88 -11.95
C PRO A 100 16.36 5.73 -12.24
N GLU A 101 16.67 5.48 -13.52
CA GLU A 101 17.53 4.38 -13.97
C GLU A 101 18.95 4.44 -13.41
N TYR A 102 19.41 5.63 -13.03
CA TYR A 102 20.76 5.86 -12.47
C TYR A 102 20.82 5.66 -10.94
N TYR A 103 19.70 5.35 -10.29
CA TYR A 103 19.65 5.25 -8.83
C TYR A 103 19.76 3.80 -8.37
N PHE A 104 20.87 3.46 -7.70
CA PHE A 104 21.19 2.09 -7.27
C PHE A 104 21.39 1.94 -5.77
N ASN A 105 21.12 2.97 -4.98
CA ASN A 105 21.21 2.89 -3.53
C ASN A 105 20.14 1.91 -3.01
N GLU A 106 20.51 1.18 -1.95
CA GLU A 106 19.55 0.30 -1.28
C GLU A 106 18.42 1.13 -0.65
N VAL A 107 17.18 0.74 -0.94
CA VAL A 107 15.98 1.36 -0.38
C VAL A 107 15.18 0.31 0.37
N GLN A 108 14.75 0.65 1.58
CA GLN A 108 13.88 -0.18 2.39
C GLN A 108 12.60 0.58 2.74
N ILE A 109 11.45 -0.05 2.48
CA ILE A 109 10.12 0.44 2.86
C ILE A 109 9.53 -0.60 3.82
N ILE A 110 9.14 -0.15 5.02
CA ILE A 110 8.49 -1.01 6.01
C ILE A 110 7.14 -0.42 6.37
N SER A 111 6.07 -1.17 6.08
CA SER A 111 4.69 -0.83 6.41
C SER A 111 4.15 -1.80 7.46
N SER A 112 3.52 -1.28 8.50
CA SER A 112 2.93 -2.09 9.57
C SER A 112 1.52 -1.63 9.90
N VAL A 113 0.62 -2.59 10.04
CA VAL A 113 -0.75 -2.37 10.48
C VAL A 113 -0.78 -2.28 12.01
N TYR A 114 -1.30 -1.19 12.54
CA TYR A 114 -1.39 -0.95 13.99
C TYR A 114 -2.81 -1.06 14.53
N SER A 115 -3.81 -0.87 13.67
CA SER A 115 -5.23 -1.08 14.01
C SER A 115 -6.00 -1.50 12.77
N TYR A 116 -6.94 -2.43 12.94
CA TYR A 116 -7.75 -2.97 11.85
C TYR A 116 -9.13 -3.39 12.36
N ASP A 117 -10.19 -2.89 11.73
CA ASP A 117 -11.59 -3.20 12.06
C ASP A 117 -12.35 -3.90 10.93
N GLY A 118 -11.69 -4.18 9.81
CA GLY A 118 -12.30 -4.85 8.65
C GLY A 118 -13.02 -3.92 7.67
N SER A 119 -13.14 -2.63 7.95
CA SER A 119 -13.93 -1.69 7.14
C SER A 119 -13.19 -1.17 5.89
N PHE A 120 -11.87 -1.29 5.85
CA PHE A 120 -11.05 -0.81 4.73
C PHE A 120 -9.82 -1.71 4.52
N PRO A 121 -9.43 -2.02 3.28
CA PRO A 121 -8.29 -2.90 3.00
C PRO A 121 -6.97 -2.29 3.45
N PRO A 122 -6.26 -2.90 4.41
CA PRO A 122 -5.05 -2.32 4.98
C PRO A 122 -3.88 -2.31 3.98
N GLY A 123 -3.87 -3.22 3.00
CA GLY A 123 -2.87 -3.24 1.92
C GLY A 123 -2.93 -1.99 1.04
N ILE A 124 -4.12 -1.46 0.77
CA ILE A 124 -4.31 -0.21 0.02
C ILE A 124 -3.78 0.98 0.84
N LEU A 125 -4.09 1.04 2.13
CA LEU A 125 -3.52 2.07 3.02
C LEU A 125 -1.99 1.99 3.06
N ALA A 126 -1.43 0.76 3.09
CA ALA A 126 0.02 0.54 3.10
C ALA A 126 0.67 1.00 1.79
N LEU A 127 0.04 0.76 0.63
CA LEU A 127 0.53 1.22 -0.66
C LEU A 127 0.52 2.76 -0.73
N ILE A 128 -0.61 3.39 -0.38
CA ILE A 128 -0.74 4.85 -0.35
C ILE A 128 0.27 5.48 0.63
N SER A 129 0.41 4.92 1.83
CA SER A 129 1.36 5.45 2.82
C SER A 129 2.82 5.24 2.41
N SER A 130 3.14 4.16 1.68
CA SER A 130 4.47 3.91 1.11
C SER A 130 4.80 4.94 0.03
N SER A 131 3.86 5.19 -0.88
CA SER A 131 3.97 6.24 -1.88
C SER A 131 4.18 7.63 -1.25
N LEU A 132 3.40 7.97 -0.23
CA LEU A 132 3.55 9.23 0.50
C LEU A 132 4.89 9.31 1.23
N ALA A 133 5.36 8.23 1.88
CA ALA A 133 6.64 8.20 2.59
C ALA A 133 7.81 8.43 1.62
N MET A 134 7.75 7.85 0.43
CA MET A 134 8.73 8.08 -0.64
C MET A 134 8.68 9.52 -1.13
N THR A 135 7.49 10.05 -1.43
CA THR A 135 7.28 11.40 -1.98
C THR A 135 7.78 12.51 -1.06
N ILE A 136 7.60 12.35 0.27
CA ILE A 136 8.06 13.36 1.26
C ILE A 136 9.52 13.20 1.66
N SER A 137 10.18 12.12 1.21
CA SER A 137 11.58 11.85 1.50
C SER A 137 12.49 12.59 0.52
N ARG A 138 13.81 12.49 0.74
CA ARG A 138 14.83 12.96 -0.20
C ARG A 138 15.22 11.89 -1.24
N ILE A 139 14.61 10.70 -1.17
CA ILE A 139 14.85 9.61 -2.10
C ILE A 139 14.27 10.00 -3.45
N PRO A 140 15.00 9.88 -4.57
CA PRO A 140 14.47 10.23 -5.89
C PRO A 140 13.38 9.25 -6.29
N PHE A 141 12.14 9.75 -6.30
CA PHE A 141 10.94 8.98 -6.59
C PHE A 141 10.01 9.79 -7.49
N LEU A 142 9.63 9.23 -8.63
CA LEU A 142 8.83 9.87 -9.67
C LEU A 142 7.30 9.73 -9.49
N GLY A 143 6.88 9.36 -8.26
CA GLY A 143 5.47 9.35 -7.88
C GLY A 143 4.89 10.75 -7.61
N PRO A 144 3.73 10.86 -6.94
CA PRO A 144 3.10 9.82 -6.11
C PRO A 144 2.30 8.78 -6.89
N ILE A 145 1.96 7.68 -6.18
CA ILE A 145 1.05 6.63 -6.64
C ILE A 145 -0.21 6.68 -5.77
N GLY A 146 -1.38 6.65 -6.41
CA GLY A 146 -2.65 6.30 -5.80
C GLY A 146 -2.95 4.81 -5.98
N ALA A 147 -3.83 4.27 -5.14
CA ALA A 147 -4.32 2.90 -5.28
C ALA A 147 -5.75 2.77 -4.78
N VAL A 148 -6.50 1.88 -5.42
CA VAL A 148 -7.88 1.59 -5.08
C VAL A 148 -8.15 0.10 -5.26
N GLN A 149 -8.96 -0.47 -4.36
CA GLN A 149 -9.52 -1.81 -4.56
C GLN A 149 -10.90 -1.68 -5.19
N VAL A 150 -11.17 -2.50 -6.18
CA VAL A 150 -12.43 -2.52 -6.93
C VAL A 150 -13.08 -3.86 -6.75
N GLY A 151 -14.35 -3.85 -6.40
CA GLY A 151 -15.21 -5.03 -6.39
C GLY A 151 -16.52 -4.80 -7.13
N ARG A 152 -17.27 -5.87 -7.35
CA ARG A 152 -18.59 -5.81 -7.97
C ARG A 152 -19.60 -6.58 -7.12
N LEU A 153 -20.62 -5.88 -6.64
CA LEU A 153 -21.72 -6.44 -5.84
C LEU A 153 -23.03 -6.26 -6.58
N ASN A 154 -23.74 -7.34 -6.82
CA ASN A 154 -25.04 -7.32 -7.52
C ASN A 154 -24.99 -6.58 -8.88
N GLY A 155 -23.85 -6.66 -9.59
CA GLY A 155 -23.63 -5.99 -10.86
C GLY A 155 -23.20 -4.53 -10.77
N GLU A 156 -23.07 -3.95 -9.57
CA GLU A 156 -22.62 -2.57 -9.35
C GLU A 156 -21.15 -2.51 -8.92
N TRP A 157 -20.40 -1.62 -9.53
CA TRP A 157 -18.99 -1.36 -9.17
C TRP A 157 -18.90 -0.58 -7.88
N LYS A 158 -18.05 -1.05 -6.97
CA LYS A 158 -17.75 -0.41 -5.71
C LYS A 158 -16.24 -0.35 -5.47
N PHE A 159 -15.81 0.67 -4.71
CA PHE A 159 -14.41 0.93 -4.43
C PHE A 159 -14.10 0.79 -2.95
N ASN A 160 -12.93 0.21 -2.65
CA ASN A 160 -12.42 0.02 -1.29
C ASN A 160 -13.42 -0.66 -0.36
N LEU A 161 -13.92 -1.81 -0.81
CA LEU A 161 -14.93 -2.60 -0.10
C LEU A 161 -14.39 -3.06 1.26
N SER A 162 -15.32 -3.21 2.21
CA SER A 162 -15.03 -3.90 3.46
C SER A 162 -14.72 -5.38 3.19
N ARG A 163 -14.09 -6.02 4.16
CA ARG A 163 -13.80 -7.47 4.08
C ARG A 163 -15.05 -8.31 3.87
N GLU A 164 -16.16 -7.93 4.50
CA GLU A 164 -17.44 -8.63 4.37
C GLU A 164 -18.03 -8.47 2.98
N GLU A 165 -18.05 -7.25 2.45
CA GLU A 165 -18.53 -6.96 1.09
C GLU A 165 -17.64 -7.65 0.03
N MET A 166 -16.32 -7.66 0.21
CA MET A 166 -15.40 -8.30 -0.72
C MET A 166 -15.61 -9.83 -0.78
N ALA A 167 -16.02 -10.46 0.31
CA ALA A 167 -16.33 -11.89 0.32
C ALA A 167 -17.55 -12.26 -0.55
N GLU A 168 -18.45 -11.30 -0.81
CA GLU A 168 -19.62 -11.45 -1.67
C GLU A 168 -19.37 -10.96 -3.11
N SER A 169 -18.24 -10.31 -3.36
CA SER A 169 -17.88 -9.75 -4.65
C SER A 169 -17.42 -10.83 -5.64
N ASP A 170 -17.84 -10.72 -6.90
CA ASP A 170 -17.37 -11.58 -7.99
C ASP A 170 -16.12 -11.00 -8.70
N VAL A 171 -15.68 -9.83 -8.28
CA VAL A 171 -14.46 -9.14 -8.75
C VAL A 171 -13.67 -8.65 -7.55
N ASP A 172 -12.37 -8.92 -7.53
CA ASP A 172 -11.41 -8.35 -6.59
C ASP A 172 -10.19 -7.87 -7.40
N LEU A 173 -10.15 -6.58 -7.70
CA LEU A 173 -9.06 -5.96 -8.44
C LEU A 173 -8.43 -4.86 -7.60
N ILE A 174 -7.11 -4.79 -7.63
CA ILE A 174 -6.34 -3.68 -7.08
C ILE A 174 -5.70 -2.95 -8.25
N VAL A 175 -6.00 -1.67 -8.35
CA VAL A 175 -5.49 -0.78 -9.40
C VAL A 175 -4.62 0.27 -8.73
N ALA A 176 -3.41 0.45 -9.23
CA ALA A 176 -2.51 1.49 -8.78
C ALA A 176 -1.95 2.26 -9.97
N GLY A 177 -1.83 3.58 -9.81
CA GLY A 177 -1.37 4.46 -10.86
C GLY A 177 -0.85 5.79 -10.37
N THR A 178 -0.25 6.52 -11.30
CA THR A 178 0.09 7.94 -11.17
C THR A 178 -0.95 8.78 -11.88
N ALA A 179 -0.87 10.10 -11.80
CA ALA A 179 -1.72 10.98 -12.59
C ALA A 179 -1.58 10.78 -14.12
N ALA A 180 -0.47 10.18 -14.57
CA ALA A 180 -0.21 9.93 -15.99
C ALA A 180 -0.84 8.62 -16.50
N GLY A 181 -1.16 7.67 -15.63
CA GLY A 181 -1.76 6.40 -16.03
C GLY A 181 -1.62 5.29 -14.99
N ILE A 182 -2.28 4.18 -15.27
CA ILE A 182 -2.24 2.97 -14.46
C ILE A 182 -0.86 2.30 -14.64
N CYS A 183 -0.22 1.96 -13.54
CA CYS A 183 1.08 1.27 -13.53
C CYS A 183 1.01 -0.16 -12.98
N MET A 184 -0.09 -0.54 -12.33
CA MET A 184 -0.30 -1.89 -11.84
C MET A 184 -1.79 -2.23 -11.77
N VAL A 185 -2.10 -3.44 -12.21
CA VAL A 185 -3.39 -4.11 -11.99
C VAL A 185 -3.09 -5.50 -11.46
N GLU A 186 -3.76 -5.90 -10.38
CA GLU A 186 -3.68 -7.25 -9.83
C GLU A 186 -5.03 -7.65 -9.24
N GLY A 187 -5.41 -8.91 -9.41
CA GLY A 187 -6.63 -9.43 -8.79
C GLY A 187 -7.20 -10.62 -9.51
N SER A 188 -8.45 -10.91 -9.22
CA SER A 188 -9.22 -12.00 -9.80
C SER A 188 -10.65 -11.56 -10.12
N CYS A 189 -11.25 -12.21 -11.08
CA CYS A 189 -12.65 -11.99 -11.43
C CYS A 189 -13.32 -13.28 -11.87
N ASN A 190 -14.61 -13.37 -11.63
CA ASN A 190 -15.42 -14.50 -12.03
C ASN A 190 -16.09 -14.20 -13.39
N SER A 191 -15.30 -14.33 -14.46
CA SER A 191 -15.78 -14.24 -15.87
C SER A 191 -16.48 -12.91 -16.20
N ILE A 192 -15.74 -11.80 -16.16
CA ILE A 192 -16.19 -10.52 -16.72
C ILE A 192 -15.70 -10.38 -18.17
N SER A 193 -16.36 -9.57 -18.98
CA SER A 193 -15.92 -9.28 -20.35
C SER A 193 -14.72 -8.34 -20.35
N GLU A 194 -13.91 -8.39 -21.41
CA GLU A 194 -12.76 -7.49 -21.59
C GLU A 194 -13.20 -6.03 -21.66
N ALA A 195 -14.37 -5.77 -22.23
CA ALA A 195 -14.94 -4.41 -22.31
C ALA A 195 -15.28 -3.86 -20.91
N GLU A 196 -15.98 -4.64 -20.07
CA GLU A 196 -16.28 -4.27 -18.69
C GLU A 196 -15.01 -4.08 -17.86
N LEU A 197 -13.98 -4.94 -18.08
CA LEU A 197 -12.69 -4.78 -17.40
C LEU A 197 -12.02 -3.46 -17.80
N ALA A 198 -12.00 -3.13 -19.08
CA ALA A 198 -11.41 -1.88 -19.56
C ALA A 198 -12.13 -0.66 -18.96
N ASP A 199 -13.46 -0.64 -18.98
CA ASP A 199 -14.27 0.46 -18.44
C ASP A 199 -14.00 0.66 -16.93
N VAL A 200 -13.96 -0.41 -16.15
CA VAL A 200 -13.73 -0.29 -14.71
C VAL A 200 -12.29 0.12 -14.37
N LEU A 201 -11.30 -0.23 -15.19
CA LEU A 201 -9.93 0.23 -15.01
C LEU A 201 -9.82 1.74 -15.23
N PHE A 202 -10.49 2.30 -16.24
CA PHE A 202 -10.56 3.74 -16.43
C PHE A 202 -11.26 4.44 -15.26
N LEU A 203 -12.39 3.90 -14.82
CA LEU A 203 -13.12 4.43 -13.67
C LEU A 203 -12.26 4.39 -12.39
N ALA A 204 -11.51 3.32 -12.18
CA ALA A 204 -10.60 3.19 -11.03
C ALA A 204 -9.43 4.19 -11.08
N HIS A 205 -9.00 4.59 -12.29
CA HIS A 205 -7.93 5.58 -12.44
C HIS A 205 -8.42 7.03 -12.17
N GLU A 206 -9.71 7.29 -12.36
CA GLU A 206 -10.30 8.61 -12.09
C GLU A 206 -10.57 8.84 -10.59
N MET A 207 -10.61 7.75 -9.78
CA MET A 207 -10.83 7.79 -8.32
C MET A 207 -9.58 8.19 -7.56
#